data_23452fffb405fff7694e5928e1285867
#
_entry.id   23452fffb405fff7694e5928e1285867
#
_cell.length_a   1.000
_cell.length_b   1.000
_cell.length_c   1.000
_cell.angle_alpha   90.00
_cell.angle_beta   90.00
_cell.angle_gamma   90.00
#
_symmetry.space_group_name_H-M   'P 1'
#
loop_
_entity.id
_entity.type
_entity.pdbx_description
1 polymer ?
#
loop_
_entity_poly.entity_id
_entity_poly.type
_entity_poly.pdbx_seq_one_letter_code
_entity_poly.pdbx_strand_id
1 'polypeptide(L)'
;MPVTDYLERNHKLYGDEVALIELNPLVEETRRISWKDYELVQQTDKTAYRREISWSVFDEKANRVANMLISRGIGKGHKVAILMFNCLEWLPIYFGILKTGAIAVPFNFRFSAEQIMYCVRLAEVDVMFFGPEFIGRVESVEEELIKGRMLIYVGDGCPTFAESYRELVADCSSKAPLVRIEDEDDAAIYFSSGTTGFPKAILHNHESLMQAAQMEQKHHLTDRDDTFLCIPPLYHTGAKFHWMGSLCAGSKAVLLKGTTPEIILDAISKEHCTIVWLLVPWAQEILDALDRGDIKLSDYKLDQWRLMHIGAQPVPQSLIRHWKDYFPNHLYDTNYGLSESTGPGCVHLGIENIHKVGAIGIPGYRWSCKIVDENDNEVDQGLVGELCVKGPGVMTCYYNDPEATAASLKDGWLYTGDMAMMDEDGFIFLVDRKKDVIISGGENIYPVEIENFMAAYEKIKDVAVIGLPDRRLGEITGAIVSIKDGMTCTEEEINEFCLGMPRYKRPRKIIFADVPRNATGKIEKPALRKKYGADHLVAQQNES
;
A
#
# COMPACT_ATOMS: atom_id res chain seq x y z
N MET A 1 17.11 -8.55 -15.74
CA MET A 1 18.18 -8.00 -14.86
C MET A 1 17.62 -7.89 -13.47
N PRO A 2 18.18 -8.62 -12.51
CA PRO A 2 17.71 -8.63 -11.12
C PRO A 2 17.68 -7.26 -10.46
N VAL A 3 16.85 -7.12 -9.41
CA VAL A 3 16.70 -5.84 -8.66
C VAL A 3 18.04 -5.32 -8.15
N THR A 4 18.92 -6.20 -7.70
CA THR A 4 20.24 -5.86 -7.14
C THR A 4 21.17 -5.18 -8.13
N ASP A 5 21.09 -5.56 -9.41
CA ASP A 5 21.95 -5.02 -10.47
C ASP A 5 21.67 -3.54 -10.76
N TYR A 6 20.44 -3.07 -10.51
CA TYR A 6 20.11 -1.64 -10.63
C TYR A 6 20.82 -0.80 -9.56
N LEU A 7 20.93 -1.31 -8.33
CA LEU A 7 21.69 -0.62 -7.28
C LEU A 7 23.18 -0.57 -7.63
N GLU A 8 23.76 -1.68 -8.09
CA GLU A 8 25.17 -1.73 -8.51
C GLU A 8 25.44 -0.82 -9.73
N ARG A 9 24.51 -0.78 -10.69
CA ARG A 9 24.59 0.15 -11.82
C ARG A 9 24.63 1.60 -11.34
N ASN A 10 23.72 1.98 -10.44
CA ASN A 10 23.63 3.35 -9.94
C ASN A 10 24.84 3.70 -9.09
N HIS A 11 25.36 2.79 -8.27
CA HIS A 11 26.64 2.97 -7.59
C HIS A 11 27.79 3.29 -8.58
N LYS A 12 27.89 2.53 -9.69
CA LYS A 12 28.95 2.72 -10.69
C LYS A 12 28.81 4.02 -11.47
N LEU A 13 27.58 4.45 -11.77
CA LEU A 13 27.30 5.61 -12.62
C LEU A 13 27.21 6.92 -11.83
N TYR A 14 26.69 6.88 -10.60
CA TYR A 14 26.26 8.04 -9.83
C TYR A 14 26.74 7.99 -8.37
N GLY A 15 27.82 7.28 -8.08
CA GLY A 15 28.25 6.89 -6.74
C GLY A 15 28.19 7.98 -5.66
N ASP A 16 28.69 9.18 -5.96
CA ASP A 16 28.76 10.29 -5.00
C ASP A 16 27.45 11.10 -4.89
N GLU A 17 26.48 10.83 -5.77
CA GLU A 17 25.21 11.54 -5.76
C GLU A 17 24.27 10.99 -4.70
N VAL A 18 23.40 11.86 -4.18
CA VAL A 18 22.41 11.48 -3.17
C VAL A 18 21.39 10.51 -3.76
N ALA A 19 21.25 9.35 -3.13
CA ALA A 19 20.27 8.33 -3.48
C ALA A 19 19.00 8.44 -2.63
N LEU A 20 19.18 8.56 -1.31
CA LEU A 20 18.10 8.58 -0.33
C LEU A 20 18.29 9.72 0.67
N ILE A 21 17.18 10.37 1.00
CA ILE A 21 17.05 11.35 2.07
C ILE A 21 16.00 10.82 3.04
N GLU A 22 16.25 10.92 4.34
CA GLU A 22 15.25 10.71 5.38
C GLU A 22 14.92 12.04 6.03
N LEU A 23 13.64 12.35 6.09
CA LEU A 23 13.09 13.48 6.85
C LEU A 23 12.30 12.96 8.04
N ASN A 24 12.68 13.39 9.24
CA ASN A 24 11.98 13.07 10.48
C ASN A 24 11.57 14.35 11.22
N PRO A 25 10.47 15.00 10.85
CA PRO A 25 9.99 16.22 11.50
C PRO A 25 9.52 16.01 12.94
N LEU A 26 9.32 14.75 13.35
CA LEU A 26 8.85 14.38 14.70
C LEU A 26 10.00 14.07 15.67
N VAL A 27 11.23 14.34 15.31
CA VAL A 27 12.43 14.01 16.11
C VAL A 27 12.43 14.66 17.52
N GLU A 28 11.77 15.80 17.67
CA GLU A 28 11.66 16.53 18.93
C GLU A 28 10.42 16.15 19.78
N GLU A 29 9.52 15.33 19.24
CA GLU A 29 8.30 14.94 19.91
C GLU A 29 8.36 13.50 20.43
N THR A 30 8.37 13.33 21.75
CA THR A 30 8.13 12.03 22.39
C THR A 30 6.64 11.73 22.28
N ARG A 31 6.18 11.10 21.22
CA ARG A 31 4.80 10.68 21.07
C ARG A 31 4.65 9.18 21.32
N ARG A 32 3.76 8.82 22.25
CA ARG A 32 3.11 7.51 22.21
C ARG A 32 2.08 7.56 21.09
N ILE A 33 2.30 6.79 20.04
CA ILE A 33 1.30 6.61 19.00
C ILE A 33 0.47 5.40 19.41
N SER A 34 -0.76 5.64 19.83
CA SER A 34 -1.74 4.59 20.04
C SER A 34 -2.42 4.27 18.70
N TRP A 35 -2.29 3.03 18.25
CA TRP A 35 -2.99 2.52 17.10
C TRP A 35 -3.94 1.43 17.56
N LYS A 36 -5.25 1.68 17.51
CA LYS A 36 -6.34 0.75 17.86
C LYS A 36 -6.06 -0.24 19.03
N ASP A 37 -5.14 -1.19 18.87
CA ASP A 37 -4.91 -2.27 19.83
C ASP A 37 -3.46 -2.34 20.38
N TYR A 38 -2.60 -1.35 20.10
CA TYR A 38 -1.22 -1.34 20.57
C TYR A 38 -0.64 0.08 20.68
N GLU A 39 0.19 0.28 21.67
CA GLU A 39 0.99 1.48 21.82
C GLU A 39 2.33 1.31 21.11
N LEU A 40 2.64 2.24 20.21
CA LEU A 40 3.99 2.40 19.68
C LEU A 40 4.66 3.50 20.52
N VAL A 41 5.73 3.13 21.20
CA VAL A 41 6.62 4.13 21.81
C VAL A 41 7.61 4.55 20.75
N GLN A 42 7.44 5.73 20.20
CA GLN A 42 8.44 6.34 19.36
C GLN A 42 9.57 6.81 20.29
N GLN A 43 10.70 6.10 20.30
CA GLN A 43 11.88 6.61 20.95
C GLN A 43 12.37 7.83 20.18
N THR A 44 12.62 8.92 20.90
CA THR A 44 13.38 10.06 20.38
C THR A 44 14.84 9.62 20.25
N ASP A 45 15.17 8.99 19.15
CA ASP A 45 16.57 8.94 18.76
C ASP A 45 17.07 10.36 18.58
N LYS A 46 18.31 10.64 19.00
CA LYS A 46 19.02 11.88 18.68
C LYS A 46 19.33 11.96 17.18
N THR A 47 18.40 11.51 16.34
CA THR A 47 18.52 11.55 14.89
C THR A 47 18.30 12.97 14.41
N ALA A 48 19.15 13.43 13.52
CA ALA A 48 18.95 14.72 12.88
C ALA A 48 17.61 14.73 12.13
N TYR A 49 16.98 15.91 12.06
CA TYR A 49 15.78 16.14 11.25
C TYR A 49 15.93 15.61 9.82
N ARG A 50 17.11 15.75 9.22
CA ARG A 50 17.46 15.35 7.87
C ARG A 50 18.75 14.54 7.86
N ARG A 51 18.70 13.36 7.24
CA ARG A 51 19.87 12.51 6.94
C ARG A 51 19.86 12.13 5.48
N GLU A 52 21.02 11.87 4.88
CA GLU A 52 21.10 11.41 3.50
C GLU A 52 22.22 10.39 3.30
N ILE A 53 22.08 9.58 2.26
CA ILE A 53 23.13 8.68 1.77
C ILE A 53 23.25 8.76 0.25
N SER A 54 24.49 8.65 -0.24
CA SER A 54 24.76 8.53 -1.67
C SER A 54 24.52 7.11 -2.20
N TRP A 55 24.55 6.94 -3.52
CA TRP A 55 24.44 5.62 -4.14
C TRP A 55 25.56 4.69 -3.70
N SER A 56 26.79 5.20 -3.54
CA SER A 56 27.92 4.41 -3.03
C SER A 56 27.68 3.94 -1.60
N VAL A 57 27.27 4.85 -0.72
CA VAL A 57 26.99 4.51 0.69
C VAL A 57 25.83 3.52 0.79
N PHE A 58 24.82 3.67 -0.06
CA PHE A 58 23.70 2.73 -0.11
C PHE A 58 24.18 1.32 -0.49
N ASP A 59 24.95 1.20 -1.58
CA ASP A 59 25.48 -0.10 -2.03
C ASP A 59 26.42 -0.73 -1.02
N GLU A 60 27.33 0.06 -0.43
CA GLU A 60 28.24 -0.41 0.62
C GLU A 60 27.51 -0.94 1.86
N LYS A 61 26.48 -0.24 2.32
CA LYS A 61 25.64 -0.70 3.44
C LYS A 61 24.92 -2.01 3.09
N ALA A 62 24.35 -2.12 1.89
CA ALA A 62 23.71 -3.34 1.42
C ALA A 62 24.70 -4.51 1.33
N ASN A 63 25.93 -4.27 0.84
CA ASN A 63 26.98 -5.27 0.75
C ASN A 63 27.43 -5.76 2.14
N ARG A 64 27.57 -4.85 3.13
CA ARG A 64 27.89 -5.23 4.52
C ARG A 64 26.81 -6.11 5.14
N VAL A 65 25.54 -5.79 4.92
CA VAL A 65 24.42 -6.63 5.37
C VAL A 65 24.47 -8.00 4.69
N ALA A 66 24.68 -8.04 3.38
CA ALA A 66 24.77 -9.31 2.65
C ALA A 66 25.93 -10.17 3.14
N ASN A 67 27.12 -9.59 3.29
CA ASN A 67 28.31 -10.33 3.78
C ASN A 67 28.12 -10.81 5.23
N MET A 68 27.47 -10.01 6.09
CA MET A 68 27.11 -10.42 7.45
C MET A 68 26.16 -11.64 7.42
N LEU A 69 25.09 -11.59 6.63
CA LEU A 69 24.12 -12.69 6.51
C LEU A 69 24.78 -13.96 5.95
N ILE A 70 25.60 -13.84 4.91
CA ILE A 70 26.34 -14.98 4.32
C ILE A 70 27.30 -15.61 5.34
N SER A 71 27.98 -14.80 6.14
CA SER A 71 28.89 -15.33 7.20
C SER A 71 28.14 -16.13 8.27
N ARG A 72 26.84 -15.92 8.39
CA ARG A 72 25.92 -16.64 9.29
C ARG A 72 25.18 -17.79 8.58
N GLY A 73 25.55 -18.12 7.34
CA GLY A 73 24.96 -19.21 6.57
C GLY A 73 23.64 -18.88 5.88
N ILE A 74 23.25 -17.60 5.82
CA ILE A 74 22.02 -17.14 5.17
C ILE A 74 22.28 -16.89 3.68
N GLY A 75 21.45 -17.46 2.82
CA GLY A 75 21.54 -17.39 1.36
C GLY A 75 20.24 -17.86 0.70
N LYS A 76 20.32 -18.35 -0.55
CA LYS A 76 19.14 -18.83 -1.31
C LYS A 76 18.28 -19.79 -0.49
N GLY A 77 16.98 -19.58 -0.50
CA GLY A 77 15.99 -20.37 0.23
C GLY A 77 15.73 -19.93 1.67
N HIS A 78 16.60 -19.11 2.30
CA HIS A 78 16.33 -18.51 3.60
C HIS A 78 15.41 -17.30 3.49
N LYS A 79 14.66 -17.01 4.56
CA LYS A 79 13.69 -15.92 4.64
C LYS A 79 14.08 -14.95 5.75
N VAL A 80 14.18 -13.67 5.39
CA VAL A 80 14.66 -12.63 6.30
C VAL A 80 13.61 -11.54 6.44
N ALA A 81 13.01 -11.43 7.63
CA ALA A 81 11.97 -10.46 7.90
C ALA A 81 12.53 -9.07 8.24
N ILE A 82 11.74 -8.04 7.91
CA ILE A 82 12.00 -6.64 8.26
C ILE A 82 10.77 -6.07 8.95
N LEU A 83 10.87 -5.72 10.24
CA LEU A 83 9.83 -5.09 11.05
C LEU A 83 10.33 -3.73 11.52
N MET A 84 10.21 -2.72 10.65
CA MET A 84 10.77 -1.38 10.87
C MET A 84 9.88 -0.31 10.25
N PHE A 85 9.90 0.90 10.83
CA PHE A 85 9.43 2.09 10.13
C PHE A 85 10.38 2.50 9.00
N ASN A 86 9.90 3.39 8.10
CA ASN A 86 10.75 3.96 7.06
C ASN A 86 11.95 4.67 7.71
N CYS A 87 13.16 4.29 7.30
CA CYS A 87 14.42 4.91 7.71
C CYS A 87 15.51 4.60 6.67
N LEU A 88 16.65 5.28 6.76
CA LEU A 88 17.77 5.07 5.83
C LEU A 88 18.37 3.67 5.88
N GLU A 89 18.15 2.91 6.96
CA GLU A 89 18.63 1.55 7.12
C GLU A 89 17.73 0.53 6.42
N TRP A 90 16.45 0.86 6.20
CA TRP A 90 15.44 -0.07 5.68
C TRP A 90 15.79 -0.64 4.29
N LEU A 91 16.06 0.25 3.33
CA LEU A 91 16.37 -0.17 1.96
C LEU A 91 17.75 -0.85 1.84
N PRO A 92 18.83 -0.37 2.48
CA PRO A 92 20.08 -1.11 2.54
C PRO A 92 19.95 -2.52 3.11
N ILE A 93 19.12 -2.73 4.15
CA ILE A 93 18.84 -4.06 4.70
C ILE A 93 18.09 -4.91 3.66
N TYR A 94 17.05 -4.37 3.04
CA TYR A 94 16.28 -5.07 2.01
C TYR A 94 17.17 -5.52 0.84
N PHE A 95 18.00 -4.64 0.30
CA PHE A 95 18.94 -4.96 -0.77
C PHE A 95 20.03 -5.91 -0.33
N GLY A 96 20.51 -5.77 0.91
CA GLY A 96 21.46 -6.69 1.49
C GLY A 96 20.93 -8.13 1.56
N ILE A 97 19.66 -8.30 1.93
CA ILE A 97 18.98 -9.61 1.91
C ILE A 97 18.95 -10.13 0.47
N LEU A 98 18.47 -9.35 -0.48
CA LEU A 98 18.38 -9.75 -1.89
C LEU A 98 19.76 -10.14 -2.46
N LYS A 99 20.83 -9.44 -2.11
CA LYS A 99 22.20 -9.73 -2.57
C LYS A 99 22.74 -11.07 -2.05
N THR A 100 22.14 -11.66 -1.03
CA THR A 100 22.48 -13.05 -0.60
C THR A 100 21.72 -14.11 -1.40
N GLY A 101 20.72 -13.72 -2.19
CA GLY A 101 19.74 -14.63 -2.79
C GLY A 101 18.66 -15.12 -1.79
N ALA A 102 18.65 -14.61 -0.57
CA ALA A 102 17.58 -14.88 0.39
C ALA A 102 16.32 -14.07 0.06
N ILE A 103 15.20 -14.54 0.56
CA ILE A 103 13.87 -13.95 0.35
C ILE A 103 13.61 -12.88 1.41
N ALA A 104 13.38 -11.65 1.01
CA ALA A 104 13.00 -10.57 1.91
C ALA A 104 11.52 -10.68 2.30
N VAL A 105 11.22 -10.52 3.60
CA VAL A 105 9.87 -10.67 4.16
C VAL A 105 9.49 -9.41 4.95
N PRO A 106 9.07 -8.32 4.27
CA PRO A 106 8.64 -7.09 4.93
C PRO A 106 7.36 -7.28 5.73
N PHE A 107 7.41 -6.99 7.03
CA PHE A 107 6.25 -7.08 7.91
C PHE A 107 5.53 -5.74 8.04
N ASN A 108 4.21 -5.82 8.09
CA ASN A 108 3.40 -4.67 8.45
C ASN A 108 3.71 -4.27 9.90
N PHE A 109 4.16 -3.05 10.10
CA PHE A 109 4.49 -2.52 11.42
C PHE A 109 3.28 -2.45 12.39
N ARG A 110 2.06 -2.63 11.87
CA ARG A 110 0.83 -2.68 12.67
C ARG A 110 0.44 -4.09 13.14
N PHE A 111 1.17 -5.11 12.72
CA PHE A 111 0.91 -6.46 13.19
C PHE A 111 1.03 -6.56 14.72
N SER A 112 0.02 -7.18 15.35
CA SER A 112 0.12 -7.58 16.75
C SER A 112 1.21 -8.65 16.94
N ALA A 113 1.61 -8.91 18.17
CA ALA A 113 2.56 -9.98 18.47
C ALA A 113 2.09 -11.35 17.94
N GLU A 114 0.80 -11.65 18.04
CA GLU A 114 0.19 -12.87 17.49
C GLU A 114 0.30 -12.93 15.96
N GLN A 115 0.01 -11.82 15.28
CA GLN A 115 0.15 -11.73 13.81
C GLN A 115 1.61 -11.83 13.36
N ILE A 116 2.54 -11.24 14.10
CA ILE A 116 3.99 -11.41 13.86
C ILE A 116 4.34 -12.89 13.91
N MET A 117 3.96 -13.60 14.97
CA MET A 117 4.23 -15.03 15.11
C MET A 117 3.58 -15.88 14.03
N TYR A 118 2.34 -15.55 13.65
CA TYR A 118 1.68 -16.22 12.54
C TYR A 118 2.47 -16.05 11.23
N CYS A 119 2.86 -14.83 10.88
CA CYS A 119 3.62 -14.54 9.66
C CYS A 119 5.02 -15.18 9.68
N VAL A 120 5.68 -15.17 10.84
CA VAL A 120 6.99 -15.85 11.04
C VAL A 120 6.90 -17.35 10.76
N ARG A 121 5.84 -18.00 11.24
CA ARG A 121 5.62 -19.44 11.00
C ARG A 121 5.23 -19.71 9.55
N LEU A 122 4.28 -18.92 9.00
CA LEU A 122 3.77 -19.08 7.63
C LEU A 122 4.88 -18.93 6.59
N ALA A 123 5.72 -17.90 6.75
CA ALA A 123 6.83 -17.64 5.83
C ALA A 123 8.12 -18.36 6.22
N GLU A 124 8.14 -19.14 7.30
CA GLU A 124 9.32 -19.88 7.78
C GLU A 124 10.55 -18.97 7.94
N VAL A 125 10.38 -17.83 8.62
CA VAL A 125 11.41 -16.81 8.78
C VAL A 125 12.61 -17.35 9.59
N ASP A 126 13.83 -17.14 9.07
CA ASP A 126 15.11 -17.54 9.70
C ASP A 126 15.74 -16.40 10.49
N VAL A 127 15.63 -15.16 9.98
CA VAL A 127 16.22 -13.95 10.58
C VAL A 127 15.18 -12.85 10.59
N MET A 128 15.15 -12.04 11.65
CA MET A 128 14.30 -10.86 11.70
C MET A 128 15.09 -9.62 12.13
N PHE A 129 15.09 -8.59 11.27
CA PHE A 129 15.51 -7.24 11.62
C PHE A 129 14.31 -6.48 12.20
N PHE A 130 14.50 -5.77 13.32
CA PHE A 130 13.44 -4.97 13.91
C PHE A 130 13.95 -3.65 14.49
N GLY A 131 13.09 -2.63 14.44
CA GLY A 131 13.38 -1.29 14.95
C GLY A 131 13.01 -1.10 16.43
N PRO A 132 13.43 0.02 17.05
CA PRO A 132 13.21 0.31 18.48
C PRO A 132 11.73 0.36 18.86
N GLU A 133 10.86 0.77 17.95
CA GLU A 133 9.43 0.90 18.19
C GLU A 133 8.74 -0.47 18.42
N PHE A 134 9.43 -1.56 18.11
CA PHE A 134 8.88 -2.93 18.15
C PHE A 134 9.43 -3.78 19.30
N ILE A 135 10.35 -3.26 20.12
CA ILE A 135 10.98 -4.00 21.23
C ILE A 135 9.94 -4.72 22.07
N GLY A 136 8.94 -4.02 22.59
CA GLY A 136 7.94 -4.64 23.50
C GLY A 136 7.10 -5.73 22.83
N ARG A 137 6.79 -5.61 21.53
CA ARG A 137 6.06 -6.65 20.80
C ARG A 137 6.93 -7.88 20.48
N VAL A 138 8.18 -7.65 20.13
CA VAL A 138 9.13 -8.73 19.88
C VAL A 138 9.47 -9.44 21.18
N GLU A 139 9.73 -8.71 22.27
CA GLU A 139 9.99 -9.24 23.60
C GLU A 139 8.83 -10.10 24.13
N SER A 140 7.58 -9.69 23.90
CA SER A 140 6.41 -10.46 24.37
C SER A 140 6.28 -11.86 23.75
N VAL A 141 6.99 -12.14 22.67
CA VAL A 141 7.00 -13.42 21.93
C VAL A 141 8.43 -13.97 21.72
N GLU A 142 9.43 -13.40 22.42
CA GLU A 142 10.83 -13.72 22.22
C GLU A 142 11.16 -15.20 22.44
N GLU A 143 10.62 -15.83 23.49
CA GLU A 143 10.87 -17.22 23.81
C GLU A 143 10.56 -18.18 22.65
N GLU A 144 9.61 -17.82 21.83
CA GLU A 144 9.27 -18.59 20.62
C GLU A 144 10.07 -18.12 19.41
N LEU A 145 10.31 -16.80 19.29
CA LEU A 145 11.06 -16.24 18.16
C LEU A 145 12.50 -16.71 18.12
N ILE A 146 13.21 -16.76 19.27
CA ILE A 146 14.63 -17.13 19.32
C ILE A 146 14.88 -18.64 19.09
N LYS A 147 13.84 -19.48 19.09
CA LYS A 147 13.99 -20.90 18.79
C LYS A 147 14.37 -21.13 17.33
N GLY A 148 15.69 -21.21 17.07
CA GLY A 148 16.25 -21.46 15.74
C GLY A 148 16.24 -20.25 14.80
N ARG A 149 16.08 -19.02 15.33
CA ARG A 149 16.06 -17.78 14.56
C ARG A 149 17.04 -16.77 15.13
N MET A 150 17.48 -15.86 14.26
CA MET A 150 18.34 -14.74 14.63
C MET A 150 17.51 -13.46 14.71
N LEU A 151 17.60 -12.74 15.83
CA LEU A 151 16.96 -11.44 16.01
C LEU A 151 18.01 -10.33 15.95
N ILE A 152 17.89 -9.40 15.01
CA ILE A 152 18.84 -8.31 14.79
C ILE A 152 18.14 -6.99 15.05
N TYR A 153 18.60 -6.27 16.05
CA TYR A 153 18.06 -4.98 16.44
C TYR A 153 18.73 -3.82 15.69
N VAL A 154 17.92 -2.95 15.09
CA VAL A 154 18.36 -1.78 14.32
C VAL A 154 18.02 -0.51 15.10
N GLY A 155 18.90 -0.06 15.95
CA GLY A 155 18.74 1.12 16.80
C GLY A 155 19.87 1.25 17.82
N ASP A 156 19.76 2.23 18.71
CA ASP A 156 20.64 2.42 19.84
C ASP A 156 20.08 1.66 21.07
N GLY A 157 20.97 1.16 21.92
CA GLY A 157 20.56 0.44 23.13
C GLY A 157 19.95 -0.94 22.82
N CYS A 158 20.73 -1.81 22.18
CA CYS A 158 20.31 -3.16 21.82
C CYS A 158 19.77 -3.96 23.03
N PRO A 159 18.54 -4.53 22.94
CA PRO A 159 18.02 -5.38 24.00
C PRO A 159 18.80 -6.69 24.10
N THR A 160 18.82 -7.28 25.30
CA THR A 160 19.64 -8.48 25.61
C THR A 160 19.26 -9.74 24.83
N PHE A 161 18.04 -9.80 24.31
CA PHE A 161 17.53 -10.92 23.52
C PHE A 161 17.85 -10.84 22.02
N ALA A 162 18.52 -9.75 21.57
CA ALA A 162 18.85 -9.53 20.16
C ALA A 162 20.32 -9.18 19.97
N GLU A 163 20.79 -9.26 18.74
CA GLU A 163 22.12 -8.83 18.32
C GLU A 163 22.06 -7.42 17.70
N SER A 164 23.08 -6.59 17.96
CA SER A 164 23.14 -5.22 17.44
C SER A 164 23.50 -5.21 15.96
N TYR A 165 22.62 -4.67 15.11
CA TYR A 165 22.89 -4.43 13.68
C TYR A 165 24.20 -3.69 13.47
N ARG A 166 24.44 -2.60 14.23
CA ARG A 166 25.62 -1.76 14.10
C ARG A 166 26.90 -2.55 14.33
N GLU A 167 26.95 -3.38 15.37
CA GLU A 167 28.10 -4.20 15.71
C GLU A 167 28.32 -5.31 14.68
N LEU A 168 27.24 -5.98 14.25
CA LEU A 168 27.31 -7.07 13.29
C LEU A 168 27.87 -6.65 11.93
N VAL A 169 27.54 -5.44 11.45
CA VAL A 169 27.97 -4.97 10.12
C VAL A 169 29.30 -4.20 10.15
N ALA A 170 29.80 -3.79 11.34
CA ALA A 170 30.94 -2.90 11.47
C ALA A 170 32.18 -3.38 10.73
N ASP A 171 32.54 -4.66 10.92
CA ASP A 171 33.75 -5.28 10.36
C ASP A 171 33.48 -6.08 9.08
N CYS A 172 32.23 -6.07 8.58
CA CYS A 172 31.87 -6.78 7.36
C CYS A 172 32.40 -6.06 6.12
N SER A 173 32.77 -6.84 5.10
CA SER A 173 33.22 -6.29 3.81
C SER A 173 32.14 -5.45 3.15
N SER A 174 32.51 -4.29 2.62
CA SER A 174 31.66 -3.46 1.77
C SER A 174 31.69 -3.86 0.28
N LYS A 175 32.48 -4.88 -0.08
CA LYS A 175 32.51 -5.39 -1.47
C LYS A 175 31.27 -6.24 -1.75
N ALA A 176 30.78 -6.18 -2.97
CA ALA A 176 29.67 -7.00 -3.41
C ALA A 176 29.96 -8.50 -3.20
N PRO A 177 29.04 -9.27 -2.63
CA PRO A 177 29.20 -10.71 -2.47
C PRO A 177 29.18 -11.42 -3.84
N LEU A 178 29.91 -12.53 -3.94
CA LEU A 178 29.95 -13.35 -5.16
C LEU A 178 28.76 -14.34 -5.17
N VAL A 179 27.55 -13.81 -5.27
CA VAL A 179 26.32 -14.60 -5.38
C VAL A 179 25.70 -14.35 -6.73
N ARG A 180 25.42 -15.42 -7.48
CA ARG A 180 24.70 -15.30 -8.76
C ARG A 180 23.21 -15.28 -8.47
N ILE A 181 22.54 -14.22 -8.93
CA ILE A 181 21.10 -14.00 -8.82
C ILE A 181 20.54 -13.94 -10.23
N GLU A 182 19.43 -14.65 -10.47
CA GLU A 182 18.71 -14.68 -11.73
C GLU A 182 17.35 -13.98 -11.57
N ASP A 183 16.74 -13.59 -12.70
CA ASP A 183 15.43 -12.92 -12.70
C ASP A 183 14.31 -13.79 -12.11
N GLU A 184 14.43 -15.12 -12.26
CA GLU A 184 13.47 -16.12 -11.79
C GLU A 184 13.69 -16.54 -10.32
N ASP A 185 14.80 -16.16 -9.69
CA ASP A 185 15.03 -16.45 -8.27
C ASP A 185 13.97 -15.78 -7.40
N ASP A 186 13.49 -16.50 -6.38
CA ASP A 186 12.58 -15.96 -5.37
C ASP A 186 13.23 -14.78 -4.64
N ALA A 187 12.48 -13.69 -4.51
CA ALA A 187 13.04 -12.43 -4.02
C ALA A 187 12.33 -11.88 -2.79
N ALA A 188 11.00 -11.95 -2.73
CA ALA A 188 10.27 -11.41 -1.59
C ALA A 188 8.94 -12.12 -1.33
N ILE A 189 8.54 -12.15 -0.05
CA ILE A 189 7.20 -12.52 0.39
C ILE A 189 6.53 -11.28 0.99
N TYR A 190 5.36 -10.92 0.44
CA TYR A 190 4.50 -9.86 0.97
C TYR A 190 3.25 -10.44 1.59
N PHE A 191 2.66 -9.71 2.52
CA PHE A 191 1.43 -10.14 3.17
C PHE A 191 0.25 -9.26 2.73
N SER A 192 -0.79 -9.90 2.21
CA SER A 192 -2.08 -9.23 1.97
C SER A 192 -2.96 -9.28 3.21
N SER A 193 -3.88 -8.32 3.34
CA SER A 193 -4.95 -8.40 4.35
C SER A 193 -5.92 -9.50 3.95
N GLY A 194 -5.75 -10.69 4.50
CA GLY A 194 -6.67 -11.81 4.28
C GLY A 194 -8.10 -11.47 4.72
N THR A 195 -9.08 -12.06 4.05
CA THR A 195 -10.52 -11.92 4.41
C THR A 195 -10.87 -12.64 5.71
N THR A 196 -10.01 -13.56 6.17
CA THR A 196 -10.17 -14.39 7.37
C THR A 196 -9.56 -13.76 8.63
N GLY A 197 -8.99 -12.55 8.55
CA GLY A 197 -8.31 -11.87 9.66
C GLY A 197 -6.80 -12.15 9.76
N PHE A 198 -6.31 -13.22 9.12
CA PHE A 198 -4.88 -13.50 9.01
C PHE A 198 -4.36 -13.25 7.58
N PRO A 199 -3.14 -12.71 7.44
CA PRO A 199 -2.56 -12.41 6.12
C PRO A 199 -2.22 -13.66 5.31
N LYS A 200 -2.32 -13.57 3.97
CA LYS A 200 -1.75 -14.55 3.05
C LYS A 200 -0.33 -14.13 2.66
N ALA A 201 0.57 -15.09 2.54
CA ALA A 201 1.95 -14.87 2.10
C ALA A 201 2.04 -14.98 0.57
N ILE A 202 2.51 -13.93 -0.09
CA ILE A 202 2.55 -13.79 -1.54
C ILE A 202 4.00 -13.79 -1.98
N LEU A 203 4.41 -14.80 -2.74
CA LEU A 203 5.80 -14.97 -3.21
C LEU A 203 6.01 -14.29 -4.57
N HIS A 204 7.09 -13.51 -4.66
CA HIS A 204 7.54 -12.84 -5.86
C HIS A 204 9.00 -13.15 -6.17
N ASN A 205 9.35 -13.20 -7.46
CA ASN A 205 10.72 -13.31 -7.95
C ASN A 205 11.29 -11.92 -8.33
N HIS A 206 12.56 -11.87 -8.72
CA HIS A 206 13.22 -10.61 -9.10
C HIS A 206 12.60 -9.98 -10.35
N GLU A 207 12.14 -10.75 -11.35
CA GLU A 207 11.50 -10.20 -12.55
C GLU A 207 10.21 -9.46 -12.19
N SER A 208 9.36 -10.06 -11.36
CA SER A 208 8.09 -9.45 -10.97
C SER A 208 8.28 -8.13 -10.22
N LEU A 209 9.29 -8.06 -9.31
CA LEU A 209 9.62 -6.83 -8.60
C LEU A 209 10.10 -5.72 -9.56
N MET A 210 10.92 -6.08 -10.53
CA MET A 210 11.45 -5.11 -11.51
C MET A 210 10.40 -4.66 -12.52
N GLN A 211 9.43 -5.50 -12.84
CA GLN A 211 8.32 -5.10 -13.69
C GLN A 211 7.56 -3.90 -13.12
N ALA A 212 7.25 -3.94 -11.80
CA ALA A 212 6.59 -2.83 -11.13
C ALA A 212 7.42 -1.53 -11.21
N ALA A 213 8.73 -1.62 -11.00
CA ALA A 213 9.64 -0.49 -11.08
C ALA A 213 9.70 0.12 -12.50
N GLN A 214 9.79 -0.72 -13.52
CA GLN A 214 9.80 -0.28 -14.93
C GLN A 214 8.46 0.36 -15.34
N MET A 215 7.36 -0.13 -14.80
CA MET A 215 6.04 0.46 -15.00
C MET A 215 6.00 1.90 -14.52
N GLU A 216 6.39 2.12 -13.25
CA GLU A 216 6.42 3.45 -12.65
C GLU A 216 7.31 4.41 -13.42
N GLN A 217 8.54 4.00 -13.72
CA GLN A 217 9.45 4.82 -14.52
C GLN A 217 8.82 5.22 -15.86
N LYS A 218 8.22 4.25 -16.56
CA LYS A 218 7.70 4.47 -17.92
C LYS A 218 6.45 5.35 -17.93
N HIS A 219 5.48 5.09 -17.05
CA HIS A 219 4.21 5.80 -17.05
C HIS A 219 4.32 7.19 -16.42
N HIS A 220 5.21 7.38 -15.48
CA HIS A 220 5.47 8.69 -14.87
C HIS A 220 6.54 9.50 -15.61
N LEU A 221 7.15 8.94 -16.66
CA LEU A 221 8.28 9.53 -17.38
C LEU A 221 9.38 9.95 -16.39
N THR A 222 9.62 9.09 -15.39
CA THR A 222 10.61 9.38 -14.34
C THR A 222 12.00 9.37 -14.94
N ASP A 223 12.71 10.44 -14.77
CA ASP A 223 14.09 10.60 -15.19
C ASP A 223 15.02 10.87 -14.01
N ARG A 224 16.29 11.14 -14.31
CA ARG A 224 17.33 11.32 -13.30
C ARG A 224 17.19 12.60 -12.48
N ASP A 225 16.58 13.62 -13.04
CA ASP A 225 16.43 14.93 -12.38
C ASP A 225 15.23 14.95 -11.42
N ASP A 226 14.39 13.90 -11.46
CA ASP A 226 13.26 13.76 -10.56
C ASP A 226 13.67 13.49 -9.11
N THR A 227 12.81 13.92 -8.21
CA THR A 227 12.87 13.60 -6.78
C THR A 227 11.53 13.04 -6.34
N PHE A 228 11.54 11.77 -5.93
CA PHE A 228 10.32 11.09 -5.48
C PHE A 228 10.11 11.26 -3.98
N LEU A 229 8.93 11.70 -3.54
CA LEU A 229 8.54 11.73 -2.13
C LEU A 229 7.78 10.46 -1.75
N CYS A 230 8.41 9.63 -0.92
CA CYS A 230 7.87 8.40 -0.38
C CYS A 230 7.35 8.63 1.05
N ILE A 231 6.04 8.71 1.22
CA ILE A 231 5.38 8.89 2.52
C ILE A 231 4.90 7.54 3.07
N PRO A 232 4.22 6.68 2.26
CA PRO A 232 3.69 5.43 2.77
C PRO A 232 4.78 4.45 3.22
N PRO A 233 4.41 3.45 4.06
CA PRO A 233 5.37 2.49 4.60
C PRO A 233 6.02 1.61 3.53
N LEU A 234 7.34 1.42 3.60
CA LEU A 234 8.13 0.60 2.67
C LEU A 234 7.82 -0.91 2.74
N TYR A 235 7.18 -1.40 3.81
CA TYR A 235 6.72 -2.78 3.84
C TYR A 235 5.58 -3.03 2.84
N HIS A 236 4.85 -1.98 2.45
CA HIS A 236 3.77 -2.07 1.48
C HIS A 236 4.33 -2.11 0.06
N THR A 237 3.79 -3.00 -0.76
CA THR A 237 4.22 -3.14 -2.17
C THR A 237 4.12 -1.81 -2.91
N GLY A 238 3.00 -1.09 -2.79
CA GLY A 238 2.81 0.20 -3.43
C GLY A 238 3.95 1.18 -3.21
N ALA A 239 4.22 1.54 -1.94
CA ALA A 239 5.26 2.53 -1.60
C ALA A 239 6.63 2.19 -2.17
N LYS A 240 7.04 0.94 -1.96
CA LYS A 240 8.37 0.50 -2.36
C LYS A 240 8.53 0.42 -3.88
N PHE A 241 7.52 -0.03 -4.59
CA PHE A 241 7.64 -0.14 -6.03
C PHE A 241 7.53 1.20 -6.75
N HIS A 242 6.79 2.17 -6.19
CA HIS A 242 6.89 3.56 -6.67
C HIS A 242 8.30 4.12 -6.49
N TRP A 243 8.92 3.89 -5.31
CA TRP A 243 10.33 4.25 -5.12
C TRP A 243 11.26 3.53 -6.11
N MET A 244 10.98 2.29 -6.48
CA MET A 244 11.81 1.54 -7.44
C MET A 244 11.81 2.16 -8.85
N GLY A 245 10.84 2.98 -9.22
CA GLY A 245 10.89 3.82 -10.42
C GLY A 245 12.09 4.78 -10.38
N SER A 246 12.34 5.40 -9.22
CA SER A 246 13.55 6.21 -8.98
C SER A 246 14.83 5.38 -9.06
N LEU A 247 14.83 4.15 -8.53
CA LEU A 247 15.95 3.21 -8.69
C LEU A 247 16.24 2.93 -10.18
N CYS A 248 15.20 2.72 -10.99
CA CYS A 248 15.34 2.51 -12.44
C CYS A 248 15.96 3.73 -13.15
N ALA A 249 15.53 4.93 -12.79
CA ALA A 249 16.01 6.18 -13.37
C ALA A 249 17.40 6.59 -12.85
N GLY A 250 17.78 6.14 -11.65
CA GLY A 250 18.96 6.63 -10.93
C GLY A 250 18.71 7.97 -10.25
N SER A 251 17.45 8.34 -10.02
CA SER A 251 17.03 9.56 -9.34
C SER A 251 16.97 9.38 -7.82
N LYS A 252 16.98 10.49 -7.09
CA LYS A 252 16.90 10.46 -5.62
C LYS A 252 15.47 10.30 -5.12
N ALA A 253 15.35 9.82 -3.88
CA ALA A 253 14.06 9.75 -3.19
C ALA A 253 14.16 10.26 -1.75
N VAL A 254 13.04 10.76 -1.26
CA VAL A 254 12.86 11.27 0.09
C VAL A 254 11.92 10.36 0.85
N LEU A 255 12.38 9.80 1.97
CA LEU A 255 11.58 9.02 2.92
C LEU A 255 11.06 9.97 3.99
N LEU A 256 9.76 10.25 3.99
CA LEU A 256 9.15 11.18 4.95
C LEU A 256 8.48 10.42 6.09
N LYS A 257 8.76 10.84 7.32
CA LYS A 257 8.01 10.45 8.51
C LYS A 257 7.04 11.58 8.87
N GLY A 258 5.74 11.31 8.77
CA GLY A 258 4.69 12.28 9.03
C GLY A 258 3.80 12.52 7.81
N THR A 259 2.54 12.84 8.08
CA THR A 259 1.48 12.84 7.06
C THR A 259 0.58 14.07 7.11
N THR A 260 0.88 15.06 7.98
CA THR A 260 0.06 16.28 7.99
C THR A 260 0.29 17.12 6.74
N PRO A 261 -0.69 17.90 6.28
CA PRO A 261 -0.55 18.76 5.10
C PRO A 261 0.71 19.64 5.12
N GLU A 262 1.01 20.27 6.26
CA GLU A 262 2.16 21.15 6.43
C GLU A 262 3.48 20.39 6.26
N ILE A 263 3.58 19.21 6.88
CA ILE A 263 4.78 18.35 6.80
C ILE A 263 5.01 17.89 5.37
N ILE A 264 3.95 17.50 4.67
CA ILE A 264 4.05 17.04 3.27
C ILE A 264 4.50 18.20 2.36
N LEU A 265 3.82 19.34 2.43
CA LEU A 265 4.14 20.50 1.59
C LEU A 265 5.53 21.08 1.91
N ASP A 266 5.93 21.06 3.17
CA ASP A 266 7.26 21.50 3.61
C ASP A 266 8.36 20.59 3.04
N ALA A 267 8.15 19.27 3.07
CA ALA A 267 9.07 18.31 2.47
C ALA A 267 9.19 18.50 0.95
N ILE A 268 8.06 18.68 0.25
CA ILE A 268 8.05 18.95 -1.20
C ILE A 268 8.85 20.23 -1.51
N SER A 269 8.59 21.29 -0.74
CA SER A 269 9.22 22.60 -0.93
C SER A 269 10.74 22.57 -0.66
N LYS A 270 11.17 21.96 0.44
CA LYS A 270 12.58 21.96 0.89
C LYS A 270 13.47 21.00 0.10
N GLU A 271 12.94 19.83 -0.24
CA GLU A 271 13.71 18.81 -0.95
C GLU A 271 13.49 18.85 -2.48
N HIS A 272 12.70 19.83 -2.95
CA HIS A 272 12.36 20.00 -4.37
C HIS A 272 11.79 18.73 -5.01
N CYS A 273 10.81 18.11 -4.33
CA CYS A 273 10.18 16.91 -4.83
C CYS A 273 9.35 17.21 -6.10
N THR A 274 9.50 16.36 -7.10
CA THR A 274 8.85 16.52 -8.41
C THR A 274 7.70 15.54 -8.60
N ILE A 275 7.78 14.38 -7.95
CA ILE A 275 6.77 13.31 -7.96
C ILE A 275 6.41 12.98 -6.51
N VAL A 276 5.12 13.00 -6.20
CA VAL A 276 4.62 12.70 -4.85
C VAL A 276 3.55 11.64 -4.93
N TRP A 277 3.68 10.56 -4.15
CA TRP A 277 2.60 9.61 -4.01
C TRP A 277 1.79 9.91 -2.76
N LEU A 278 0.51 10.23 -2.98
CA LEU A 278 -0.46 10.50 -1.93
C LEU A 278 -1.48 9.37 -1.82
N LEU A 279 -1.85 9.03 -0.60
CA LEU A 279 -3.11 8.32 -0.37
C LEU A 279 -4.28 9.31 -0.50
N VAL A 280 -5.44 8.81 -0.90
CA VAL A 280 -6.66 9.63 -1.05
C VAL A 280 -6.97 10.47 0.19
N PRO A 281 -6.89 9.94 1.46
CA PRO A 281 -7.12 10.75 2.65
C PRO A 281 -6.14 11.93 2.80
N TRP A 282 -4.87 11.75 2.48
CA TRP A 282 -3.87 12.83 2.60
C TRP A 282 -4.09 13.93 1.56
N ALA A 283 -4.47 13.55 0.33
CA ALA A 283 -4.86 14.54 -0.68
C ALA A 283 -6.09 15.34 -0.23
N GLN A 284 -7.07 14.67 0.37
CA GLN A 284 -8.26 15.33 0.92
C GLN A 284 -7.91 16.25 2.08
N GLU A 285 -7.06 15.81 3.01
CA GLU A 285 -6.62 16.64 4.15
C GLU A 285 -5.89 17.90 3.70
N ILE A 286 -5.08 17.82 2.62
CA ILE A 286 -4.43 18.99 2.02
C ILE A 286 -5.50 19.97 1.48
N LEU A 287 -6.48 19.49 0.73
CA LEU A 287 -7.57 20.32 0.22
C LEU A 287 -8.39 20.97 1.34
N ASP A 288 -8.77 20.18 2.33
CA ASP A 288 -9.53 20.67 3.49
C ASP A 288 -8.77 21.75 4.27
N ALA A 289 -7.44 21.62 4.41
CA ALA A 289 -6.61 22.63 5.07
C ALA A 289 -6.47 23.92 4.24
N LEU A 290 -6.42 23.80 2.90
CA LEU A 290 -6.46 24.94 1.98
C LEU A 290 -7.81 25.66 2.03
N ASP A 291 -8.91 24.93 2.02
CA ASP A 291 -10.27 25.49 2.08
C ASP A 291 -10.51 26.25 3.38
N ARG A 292 -10.01 25.74 4.50
CA ARG A 292 -10.11 26.42 5.81
C ARG A 292 -9.15 27.61 5.93
N GLY A 293 -8.15 27.71 5.03
CA GLY A 293 -7.09 28.72 5.11
C GLY A 293 -6.04 28.45 6.20
N ASP A 294 -5.97 27.20 6.71
CA ASP A 294 -4.96 26.77 7.70
C ASP A 294 -3.57 26.78 7.07
N ILE A 295 -3.47 26.50 5.78
CA ILE A 295 -2.25 26.56 4.98
C ILE A 295 -2.44 27.48 3.77
N LYS A 296 -1.32 28.06 3.29
CA LYS A 296 -1.30 28.91 2.09
C LYS A 296 -0.23 28.40 1.14
N LEU A 297 -0.59 28.12 -0.10
CA LEU A 297 0.36 27.63 -1.11
C LEU A 297 1.52 28.60 -1.36
N SER A 298 1.30 29.93 -1.15
CA SER A 298 2.35 30.96 -1.27
C SER A 298 3.51 30.77 -0.30
N ASP A 299 3.34 30.01 0.78
CA ASP A 299 4.36 29.80 1.81
C ASP A 299 5.34 28.69 1.42
N TYR A 300 5.05 27.97 0.32
CA TYR A 300 5.83 26.83 -0.16
C TYR A 300 6.31 27.06 -1.59
N LYS A 301 7.45 26.45 -1.94
CA LYS A 301 7.97 26.38 -3.31
C LYS A 301 7.54 25.07 -3.93
N LEU A 302 6.48 25.10 -4.77
CA LEU A 302 5.85 23.90 -5.31
C LEU A 302 5.90 23.83 -6.86
N ASP A 303 6.50 24.81 -7.53
CA ASP A 303 6.52 24.90 -9.00
C ASP A 303 7.16 23.67 -9.67
N GLN A 304 8.10 23.02 -8.99
CA GLN A 304 8.76 21.82 -9.47
C GLN A 304 7.93 20.53 -9.30
N TRP A 305 6.89 20.56 -8.45
CA TRP A 305 6.01 19.41 -8.25
C TRP A 305 5.12 19.19 -9.48
N ARG A 306 5.57 18.31 -10.36
CA ARG A 306 4.93 18.08 -11.66
C ARG A 306 3.83 17.01 -11.63
N LEU A 307 3.96 16.00 -10.76
CA LEU A 307 3.09 14.83 -10.74
C LEU A 307 2.62 14.47 -9.33
N MET A 308 1.30 14.43 -9.15
CA MET A 308 0.64 13.77 -8.03
C MET A 308 0.25 12.36 -8.46
N HIS A 309 0.90 11.35 -7.92
CA HIS A 309 0.40 9.99 -8.01
C HIS A 309 -0.56 9.75 -6.85
N ILE A 310 -1.76 9.22 -7.12
CA ILE A 310 -2.79 9.02 -6.11
C ILE A 310 -3.42 7.64 -6.26
N GLY A 311 -3.59 6.91 -5.16
CA GLY A 311 -4.14 5.55 -5.25
C GLY A 311 -4.30 4.84 -3.92
N ALA A 312 -4.08 3.53 -3.94
CA ALA A 312 -4.32 2.56 -2.88
C ALA A 312 -5.79 2.30 -2.55
N GLN A 313 -6.70 3.11 -3.06
CA GLN A 313 -8.16 2.95 -3.01
C GLN A 313 -8.80 3.69 -4.19
N PRO A 314 -10.11 3.47 -4.49
CA PRO A 314 -10.79 4.23 -5.52
C PRO A 314 -10.64 5.74 -5.30
N VAL A 315 -10.31 6.47 -6.38
CA VAL A 315 -10.08 7.91 -6.35
C VAL A 315 -11.37 8.63 -6.73
N PRO A 316 -11.98 9.42 -5.81
CA PRO A 316 -13.20 10.17 -6.12
C PRO A 316 -12.97 11.20 -7.23
N GLN A 317 -13.89 11.26 -8.20
CA GLN A 317 -13.81 12.27 -9.26
C GLN A 317 -13.86 13.70 -8.73
N SER A 318 -14.66 13.92 -7.67
CA SER A 318 -14.76 15.22 -6.99
C SER A 318 -13.42 15.69 -6.43
N LEU A 319 -12.64 14.78 -5.84
CA LEU A 319 -11.31 15.09 -5.31
C LEU A 319 -10.37 15.60 -6.41
N ILE A 320 -10.33 14.92 -7.57
CA ILE A 320 -9.46 15.33 -8.68
C ILE A 320 -9.90 16.68 -9.25
N ARG A 321 -11.21 16.94 -9.37
CA ARG A 321 -11.71 18.25 -9.81
C ARG A 321 -11.32 19.35 -8.83
N HIS A 322 -11.54 19.14 -7.53
CA HIS A 322 -11.18 20.08 -6.48
C HIS A 322 -9.64 20.29 -6.39
N TRP A 323 -8.85 19.24 -6.61
CA TRP A 323 -7.39 19.36 -6.70
C TRP A 323 -6.96 20.32 -7.81
N LYS A 324 -7.63 20.29 -8.96
CA LYS A 324 -7.36 21.18 -10.10
C LYS A 324 -7.65 22.65 -9.83
N ASP A 325 -8.53 22.97 -8.87
CA ASP A 325 -8.79 24.36 -8.48
C ASP A 325 -7.56 24.99 -7.82
N TYR A 326 -6.82 24.23 -7.03
CA TYR A 326 -5.58 24.69 -6.36
C TYR A 326 -4.31 24.42 -7.17
N PHE A 327 -4.27 23.32 -7.91
CA PHE A 327 -3.10 22.86 -8.67
C PHE A 327 -3.45 22.63 -10.15
N PRO A 328 -3.79 23.69 -10.92
CA PRO A 328 -4.29 23.53 -12.29
C PRO A 328 -3.27 22.88 -13.25
N ASN A 329 -1.98 23.07 -13.01
CA ASN A 329 -0.91 22.58 -13.87
C ASN A 329 -0.38 21.19 -13.46
N HIS A 330 -0.77 20.67 -12.31
CA HIS A 330 -0.31 19.35 -11.89
C HIS A 330 -0.85 18.27 -12.83
N LEU A 331 0.04 17.40 -13.24
CA LEU A 331 -0.34 16.10 -13.75
C LEU A 331 -0.82 15.23 -12.58
N TYR A 332 -1.72 14.31 -12.84
CA TYR A 332 -1.98 13.24 -11.90
C TYR A 332 -1.98 11.90 -12.63
N ASP A 333 -1.64 10.85 -11.91
CA ASP A 333 -1.83 9.49 -12.34
C ASP A 333 -2.48 8.69 -11.22
N THR A 334 -3.24 7.69 -11.60
CA THR A 334 -3.70 6.65 -10.71
C THR A 334 -3.44 5.30 -11.37
N ASN A 335 -3.21 4.29 -10.56
CA ASN A 335 -3.02 2.95 -11.07
C ASN A 335 -3.81 1.94 -10.25
N TYR A 336 -3.96 0.77 -10.81
CA TYR A 336 -4.55 -0.37 -10.15
C TYR A 336 -3.57 -1.53 -10.09
N GLY A 337 -3.48 -2.14 -8.93
CA GLY A 337 -2.73 -3.34 -8.68
C GLY A 337 -3.02 -3.89 -7.30
N LEU A 338 -2.58 -5.11 -7.10
CA LEU A 338 -2.68 -5.88 -5.87
C LEU A 338 -1.30 -6.26 -5.39
N SER A 339 -1.18 -6.72 -4.15
CA SER A 339 0.08 -7.34 -3.70
C SER A 339 0.45 -8.53 -4.57
N GLU A 340 -0.54 -9.26 -5.07
CA GLU A 340 -0.43 -10.40 -5.98
C GLU A 340 0.06 -10.03 -7.41
N SER A 341 -0.04 -8.75 -7.79
CA SER A 341 0.48 -8.22 -9.06
C SER A 341 1.66 -7.26 -8.86
N THR A 342 2.39 -7.39 -7.75
CA THR A 342 3.44 -6.48 -7.27
C THR A 342 2.98 -5.04 -7.01
N GLY A 343 1.66 -4.80 -6.93
CA GLY A 343 1.01 -3.49 -6.87
C GLY A 343 1.89 -2.37 -6.89
N PRO A 344 2.14 -1.36 -7.55
CA PRO A 344 1.28 -0.66 -8.46
C PRO A 344 1.40 -1.27 -9.88
N GLY A 345 0.33 -1.22 -10.66
CA GLY A 345 0.63 -1.10 -12.04
C GLY A 345 0.35 -2.22 -13.01
N CYS A 346 -0.61 -3.10 -12.78
CA CYS A 346 -1.14 -3.86 -13.91
C CYS A 346 -2.05 -3.03 -14.82
N VAL A 347 -2.66 -1.97 -14.29
CA VAL A 347 -3.46 -0.98 -15.04
C VAL A 347 -3.04 0.42 -14.63
N HIS A 348 -2.82 1.31 -15.59
CA HIS A 348 -2.46 2.71 -15.39
C HIS A 348 -3.38 3.64 -16.16
N LEU A 349 -3.77 4.76 -15.55
CA LEU A 349 -4.44 5.85 -16.26
C LEU A 349 -3.48 6.48 -17.28
N GLY A 350 -2.26 6.81 -16.81
CA GLY A 350 -1.28 7.55 -17.60
C GLY A 350 -1.53 9.05 -17.56
N ILE A 351 -0.45 9.82 -17.52
CA ILE A 351 -0.51 11.28 -17.44
C ILE A 351 -1.15 11.95 -18.66
N GLU A 352 -1.18 11.27 -19.81
CA GLU A 352 -1.84 11.71 -21.04
C GLU A 352 -3.36 11.53 -21.01
N ASN A 353 -3.87 10.70 -20.12
CA ASN A 353 -5.29 10.31 -20.05
C ASN A 353 -6.04 10.93 -18.85
N ILE A 354 -5.50 11.98 -18.25
CA ILE A 354 -6.10 12.63 -17.05
C ILE A 354 -7.52 13.16 -17.26
N HIS A 355 -8.01 13.18 -18.50
CA HIS A 355 -9.40 13.52 -18.84
C HIS A 355 -10.40 12.38 -18.50
N LYS A 356 -9.93 11.13 -18.39
CA LYS A 356 -10.73 9.95 -18.03
C LYS A 356 -10.85 9.78 -16.52
N VAL A 357 -11.33 10.83 -15.84
CA VAL A 357 -11.47 10.84 -14.37
C VAL A 357 -12.38 9.72 -13.90
N GLY A 358 -11.91 8.93 -12.94
CA GLY A 358 -12.63 7.78 -12.37
C GLY A 358 -12.26 6.44 -12.99
N ALA A 359 -11.60 6.41 -14.16
CA ALA A 359 -10.99 5.20 -14.68
C ALA A 359 -9.72 4.85 -13.89
N ILE A 360 -9.45 3.56 -13.72
CA ILE A 360 -8.15 3.09 -13.25
C ILE A 360 -7.13 3.01 -14.39
N GLY A 361 -7.58 3.11 -15.63
CA GLY A 361 -6.75 3.24 -16.84
C GLY A 361 -6.87 2.10 -17.83
N ILE A 362 -5.79 1.82 -18.50
CA ILE A 362 -5.61 0.78 -19.51
C ILE A 362 -4.53 -0.21 -19.08
N PRO A 363 -4.44 -1.40 -19.70
CA PRO A 363 -3.36 -2.34 -19.40
C PRO A 363 -1.98 -1.68 -19.47
N GLY A 364 -1.21 -1.82 -18.41
CA GLY A 364 0.10 -1.23 -18.30
C GLY A 364 1.15 -1.89 -19.21
N TYR A 365 2.37 -1.35 -19.20
CA TYR A 365 3.47 -1.87 -20.03
C TYR A 365 3.77 -3.35 -19.72
N ARG A 366 3.70 -4.23 -20.73
CA ARG A 366 3.83 -5.70 -20.64
C ARG A 366 2.68 -6.39 -19.89
N TRP A 367 1.57 -5.72 -19.66
CA TRP A 367 0.38 -6.31 -19.07
C TRP A 367 -0.74 -6.51 -20.09
N SER A 368 -1.59 -7.48 -19.81
CA SER A 368 -2.86 -7.71 -20.49
C SER A 368 -3.96 -7.78 -19.44
N CYS A 369 -5.13 -7.28 -19.80
CA CYS A 369 -6.33 -7.33 -18.96
C CYS A 369 -7.48 -7.91 -19.76
N LYS A 370 -8.36 -8.64 -19.09
CA LYS A 370 -9.67 -9.05 -19.60
C LYS A 370 -10.69 -9.00 -18.48
N ILE A 371 -11.94 -8.87 -18.86
CA ILE A 371 -13.08 -8.91 -17.92
C ILE A 371 -13.92 -10.14 -18.24
N VAL A 372 -14.21 -10.99 -17.26
CA VAL A 372 -14.87 -12.26 -17.47
C VAL A 372 -16.14 -12.43 -16.65
N ASP A 373 -17.07 -13.22 -17.16
CA ASP A 373 -18.28 -13.64 -16.43
C ASP A 373 -18.00 -14.80 -15.45
N GLU A 374 -19.03 -15.32 -14.82
CA GLU A 374 -18.94 -16.45 -13.87
C GLU A 374 -18.51 -17.78 -14.52
N ASN A 375 -18.59 -17.88 -15.84
CA ASN A 375 -18.19 -19.06 -16.62
C ASN A 375 -16.81 -18.90 -17.27
N ASP A 376 -16.04 -17.89 -16.83
CA ASP A 376 -14.72 -17.53 -17.36
C ASP A 376 -14.75 -17.06 -18.85
N ASN A 377 -15.91 -16.68 -19.42
CA ASN A 377 -16.01 -16.08 -20.73
C ASN A 377 -15.73 -14.57 -20.66
N GLU A 378 -14.98 -14.06 -21.63
CA GLU A 378 -14.76 -12.62 -21.75
C GLU A 378 -16.07 -11.91 -22.11
N VAL A 379 -16.40 -10.84 -21.37
CA VAL A 379 -17.62 -10.06 -21.58
C VAL A 379 -17.40 -8.92 -22.59
N ASP A 380 -18.49 -8.49 -23.23
CA ASP A 380 -18.46 -7.35 -24.14
C ASP A 380 -18.19 -6.04 -23.37
N GLN A 381 -17.64 -5.04 -24.08
CA GLN A 381 -17.43 -3.69 -23.54
C GLN A 381 -18.75 -3.12 -22.98
N GLY A 382 -18.66 -2.43 -21.85
CA GLY A 382 -19.79 -1.90 -21.12
C GLY A 382 -20.47 -2.87 -20.16
N LEU A 383 -20.13 -4.17 -20.20
CA LEU A 383 -20.61 -5.14 -19.22
C LEU A 383 -19.65 -5.30 -18.05
N VAL A 384 -20.24 -5.60 -16.89
CA VAL A 384 -19.49 -5.81 -15.64
C VAL A 384 -19.12 -7.29 -15.51
N GLY A 385 -17.85 -7.54 -15.17
CA GLY A 385 -17.33 -8.88 -14.87
C GLY A 385 -16.12 -8.80 -13.94
N GLU A 386 -15.51 -9.94 -13.66
CA GLU A 386 -14.28 -10.00 -12.87
C GLU A 386 -13.07 -9.58 -13.70
N LEU A 387 -12.28 -8.62 -13.18
CA LEU A 387 -11.03 -8.20 -13.81
C LEU A 387 -9.98 -9.31 -13.63
N CYS A 388 -9.43 -9.77 -14.76
CA CYS A 388 -8.30 -10.67 -14.79
C CYS A 388 -7.10 -9.99 -15.42
N VAL A 389 -5.92 -10.16 -14.84
CA VAL A 389 -4.68 -9.53 -15.31
C VAL A 389 -3.59 -10.56 -15.55
N LYS A 390 -2.74 -10.33 -16.56
CA LYS A 390 -1.62 -11.20 -16.93
C LYS A 390 -0.41 -10.35 -17.28
N GLY A 391 0.71 -10.65 -16.69
CA GLY A 391 1.97 -9.96 -16.94
C GLY A 391 3.11 -10.46 -16.06
N PRO A 392 4.34 -9.99 -16.30
CA PRO A 392 5.50 -10.49 -15.56
C PRO A 392 5.52 -10.10 -14.07
N GLY A 393 4.68 -9.13 -13.66
CA GLY A 393 4.54 -8.74 -12.26
C GLY A 393 3.57 -9.61 -11.44
N VAL A 394 2.92 -10.62 -12.06
CA VAL A 394 2.08 -11.57 -11.32
C VAL A 394 2.92 -12.39 -10.36
N MET A 395 2.39 -12.64 -9.17
CA MET A 395 3.05 -13.45 -8.13
C MET A 395 3.41 -14.85 -8.63
N THR A 396 4.44 -15.43 -8.04
CA THR A 396 4.77 -16.85 -8.25
C THR A 396 3.67 -17.75 -7.68
N CYS A 397 3.29 -17.52 -6.43
CA CYS A 397 2.23 -18.27 -5.75
C CYS A 397 1.84 -17.59 -4.42
N TYR A 398 0.77 -18.08 -3.80
CA TYR A 398 0.61 -17.96 -2.35
C TYR A 398 1.50 -19.00 -1.68
N TYR A 399 2.47 -18.53 -0.90
CA TYR A 399 3.47 -19.38 -0.25
C TYR A 399 2.81 -20.32 0.76
N ASN A 400 3.09 -21.63 0.64
CA ASN A 400 2.47 -22.69 1.43
C ASN A 400 0.94 -22.81 1.32
N ASP A 401 0.32 -22.24 0.25
CA ASP A 401 -1.12 -22.34 0.00
C ASP A 401 -1.43 -22.66 -1.48
N PRO A 402 -1.26 -23.93 -1.90
CA PRO A 402 -1.48 -24.33 -3.29
C PRO A 402 -2.96 -24.22 -3.71
N GLU A 403 -3.91 -24.38 -2.78
CA GLU A 403 -5.34 -24.28 -3.06
C GLU A 403 -5.71 -22.83 -3.41
N ALA A 404 -5.28 -21.86 -2.59
CA ALA A 404 -5.50 -20.45 -2.90
C ALA A 404 -4.78 -20.03 -4.19
N THR A 405 -3.59 -20.59 -4.45
CA THR A 405 -2.84 -20.34 -5.69
C THR A 405 -3.64 -20.80 -6.90
N ALA A 406 -4.11 -22.06 -6.91
CA ALA A 406 -4.91 -22.62 -8.00
C ALA A 406 -6.25 -21.91 -8.21
N ALA A 407 -6.86 -21.41 -7.13
CA ALA A 407 -8.10 -20.64 -7.20
C ALA A 407 -7.90 -19.25 -7.86
N SER A 408 -6.71 -18.64 -7.67
CA SER A 408 -6.45 -17.28 -8.13
C SER A 408 -5.63 -17.19 -9.42
N LEU A 409 -4.85 -18.22 -9.75
CA LEU A 409 -4.00 -18.26 -10.95
C LEU A 409 -4.48 -19.38 -11.88
N LYS A 410 -4.97 -19.00 -13.07
CA LYS A 410 -5.42 -19.93 -14.11
C LYS A 410 -4.77 -19.53 -15.45
N ASP A 411 -4.03 -20.42 -16.07
CA ASP A 411 -3.36 -20.22 -17.36
C ASP A 411 -2.51 -18.92 -17.45
N GLY A 412 -1.89 -18.56 -16.33
CA GLY A 412 -1.08 -17.35 -16.19
C GLY A 412 -1.89 -16.06 -16.01
N TRP A 413 -3.22 -16.15 -15.87
CA TRP A 413 -4.09 -15.05 -15.49
C TRP A 413 -4.31 -15.03 -13.98
N LEU A 414 -4.11 -13.87 -13.38
CA LEU A 414 -4.51 -13.60 -12.00
C LEU A 414 -5.97 -13.11 -12.00
N TYR A 415 -6.83 -13.86 -11.36
CA TYR A 415 -8.21 -13.51 -11.04
C TYR A 415 -8.21 -12.61 -9.81
N THR A 416 -8.52 -11.34 -9.99
CA THR A 416 -8.26 -10.31 -8.97
C THR A 416 -9.30 -10.29 -7.85
N GLY A 417 -10.49 -10.83 -8.10
CA GLY A 417 -11.64 -10.69 -7.22
C GLY A 417 -12.25 -9.27 -7.23
N ASP A 418 -11.83 -8.41 -8.14
CA ASP A 418 -12.40 -7.09 -8.33
C ASP A 418 -13.29 -7.07 -9.57
N MET A 419 -14.49 -6.51 -9.42
CA MET A 419 -15.45 -6.33 -10.51
C MET A 419 -15.12 -5.03 -11.24
N ALA A 420 -15.10 -5.10 -12.57
CA ALA A 420 -14.74 -3.98 -13.42
C ALA A 420 -15.60 -3.95 -14.69
N MET A 421 -15.55 -2.83 -15.37
CA MET A 421 -16.16 -2.59 -16.67
C MET A 421 -15.14 -1.88 -17.55
N MET A 422 -15.12 -2.18 -18.85
CA MET A 422 -14.29 -1.49 -19.84
C MET A 422 -15.18 -0.62 -20.72
N ASP A 423 -14.81 0.64 -20.91
CA ASP A 423 -15.56 1.54 -21.80
C ASP A 423 -15.19 1.32 -23.29
N GLU A 424 -15.84 2.08 -24.18
CA GLU A 424 -15.66 1.99 -25.64
C GLU A 424 -14.22 2.34 -26.10
N ASP A 425 -13.51 3.14 -25.30
CA ASP A 425 -12.12 3.55 -25.56
C ASP A 425 -11.10 2.58 -24.92
N GLY A 426 -11.55 1.54 -24.23
CA GLY A 426 -10.72 0.53 -23.59
C GLY A 426 -10.25 0.89 -22.18
N PHE A 427 -10.79 1.96 -21.57
CA PHE A 427 -10.49 2.31 -20.19
C PHE A 427 -11.29 1.46 -19.21
N ILE A 428 -10.60 0.99 -18.17
CA ILE A 428 -11.15 0.13 -17.13
C ILE A 428 -11.61 0.97 -15.95
N PHE A 429 -12.81 0.69 -15.48
CA PHE A 429 -13.41 1.29 -14.30
C PHE A 429 -13.69 0.19 -13.28
N LEU A 430 -13.20 0.37 -12.04
CA LEU A 430 -13.58 -0.52 -10.96
C LEU A 430 -15.03 -0.25 -10.55
N VAL A 431 -15.77 -1.32 -10.38
CA VAL A 431 -17.17 -1.27 -9.94
C VAL A 431 -17.26 -1.60 -8.47
N ASP A 432 -16.71 -2.75 -8.04
CA ASP A 432 -16.63 -3.16 -6.62
C ASP A 432 -15.73 -4.39 -6.45
N ARG A 433 -15.68 -4.91 -5.21
CA ARG A 433 -15.14 -6.22 -4.90
C ARG A 433 -16.19 -7.30 -5.13
N LYS A 434 -15.85 -8.39 -5.81
CA LYS A 434 -16.75 -9.54 -6.06
C LYS A 434 -17.44 -10.03 -4.77
N LYS A 435 -16.68 -10.11 -3.67
CA LYS A 435 -17.17 -10.51 -2.34
C LYS A 435 -18.00 -9.44 -1.62
N ASP A 436 -17.97 -8.20 -2.09
CA ASP A 436 -18.66 -7.06 -1.48
C ASP A 436 -19.97 -6.73 -2.24
N VAL A 437 -20.17 -7.30 -3.44
CA VAL A 437 -21.40 -7.18 -4.19
C VAL A 437 -22.57 -7.69 -3.34
N ILE A 438 -23.60 -6.86 -3.24
CA ILE A 438 -24.83 -7.18 -2.49
C ILE A 438 -25.83 -7.79 -3.44
N ILE A 439 -26.29 -9.01 -3.15
CA ILE A 439 -27.29 -9.71 -3.95
C ILE A 439 -28.65 -9.53 -3.29
N SER A 440 -29.45 -8.61 -3.83
CA SER A 440 -30.74 -8.25 -3.27
C SER A 440 -31.87 -8.59 -4.24
N GLY A 441 -32.66 -9.63 -3.93
CA GLY A 441 -33.77 -10.05 -4.77
C GLY A 441 -33.37 -10.51 -6.18
N GLY A 442 -32.14 -10.99 -6.35
CA GLY A 442 -31.56 -11.42 -7.63
C GLY A 442 -30.83 -10.31 -8.41
N GLU A 443 -30.83 -9.08 -7.89
CA GLU A 443 -30.12 -7.96 -8.49
C GLU A 443 -28.74 -7.78 -7.84
N ASN A 444 -27.71 -7.58 -8.65
CA ASN A 444 -26.37 -7.23 -8.17
C ASN A 444 -26.31 -5.73 -7.88
N ILE A 445 -26.05 -5.37 -6.64
CA ILE A 445 -25.88 -4.00 -6.18
C ILE A 445 -24.42 -3.80 -5.77
N TYR A 446 -23.80 -2.76 -6.31
CA TYR A 446 -22.40 -2.43 -6.08
C TYR A 446 -22.27 -1.33 -5.03
N PRO A 447 -21.80 -1.66 -3.80
CA PRO A 447 -21.63 -0.70 -2.71
C PRO A 447 -20.88 0.57 -3.07
N VAL A 448 -19.79 0.48 -3.83
CA VAL A 448 -18.96 1.64 -4.19
C VAL A 448 -19.74 2.69 -4.98
N GLU A 449 -20.69 2.30 -5.82
CA GLU A 449 -21.54 3.24 -6.56
C GLU A 449 -22.41 4.06 -5.61
N ILE A 450 -22.98 3.40 -4.60
CA ILE A 450 -23.81 4.04 -3.59
C ILE A 450 -22.95 4.93 -2.68
N GLU A 451 -21.78 4.44 -2.26
CA GLU A 451 -20.81 5.20 -1.45
C GLU A 451 -20.40 6.51 -2.16
N ASN A 452 -20.05 6.43 -3.46
CA ASN A 452 -19.69 7.59 -4.25
C ASN A 452 -20.84 8.61 -4.39
N PHE A 453 -22.08 8.13 -4.56
CA PHE A 453 -23.24 8.99 -4.62
C PHE A 453 -23.49 9.69 -3.27
N MET A 454 -23.46 8.92 -2.17
CA MET A 454 -23.71 9.45 -0.84
C MET A 454 -22.60 10.38 -0.35
N ALA A 455 -21.34 10.14 -0.74
CA ALA A 455 -20.20 10.99 -0.39
C ALA A 455 -20.31 12.42 -1.00
N ALA A 456 -21.13 12.61 -2.04
CA ALA A 456 -21.41 13.93 -2.60
C ALA A 456 -22.37 14.77 -1.72
N TYR A 457 -22.98 14.20 -0.68
CA TYR A 457 -23.84 14.95 0.22
C TYR A 457 -23.00 15.76 1.21
N GLU A 458 -23.24 17.06 1.27
CA GLU A 458 -22.41 18.04 1.98
C GLU A 458 -22.15 17.74 3.47
N LYS A 459 -23.10 17.06 4.15
CA LYS A 459 -23.00 16.73 5.57
C LYS A 459 -22.24 15.44 5.85
N ILE A 460 -22.02 14.58 4.86
CA ILE A 460 -21.35 13.29 5.05
C ILE A 460 -19.84 13.49 5.07
N LYS A 461 -19.20 12.99 6.13
CA LYS A 461 -17.74 12.91 6.26
C LYS A 461 -17.19 11.65 5.62
N ASP A 462 -17.85 10.52 5.88
CA ASP A 462 -17.44 9.21 5.36
C ASP A 462 -18.65 8.27 5.29
N VAL A 463 -18.61 7.31 4.37
CA VAL A 463 -19.70 6.35 4.19
C VAL A 463 -19.18 4.98 3.77
N ALA A 464 -19.78 3.93 4.30
CA ALA A 464 -19.56 2.55 3.89
C ALA A 464 -20.90 1.85 3.67
N VAL A 465 -21.01 1.12 2.57
CA VAL A 465 -22.22 0.35 2.24
C VAL A 465 -21.92 -1.14 2.31
N ILE A 466 -22.80 -1.88 2.98
CA ILE A 466 -22.66 -3.33 3.17
C ILE A 466 -24.01 -4.03 2.92
N GLY A 467 -23.95 -5.32 2.55
CA GLY A 467 -25.11 -6.20 2.58
C GLY A 467 -25.48 -6.55 4.02
N LEU A 468 -26.74 -6.34 4.36
CA LEU A 468 -27.34 -6.82 5.60
C LEU A 468 -28.28 -7.99 5.27
N PRO A 469 -28.26 -9.10 6.04
CA PRO A 469 -29.11 -10.25 5.77
C PRO A 469 -30.59 -9.89 5.76
N ASP A 470 -31.35 -10.34 4.77
CA ASP A 470 -32.80 -10.15 4.70
C ASP A 470 -33.50 -11.47 4.32
N ARG A 471 -34.58 -11.82 5.03
CA ARG A 471 -35.29 -13.10 4.86
C ARG A 471 -35.92 -13.26 3.49
N ARG A 472 -36.33 -12.17 2.84
CA ARG A 472 -37.07 -12.20 1.57
C ARG A 472 -36.15 -11.98 0.36
N LEU A 473 -35.16 -11.08 0.52
CA LEU A 473 -34.34 -10.62 -0.60
C LEU A 473 -32.94 -11.23 -0.59
N GLY A 474 -32.59 -12.05 0.43
CA GLY A 474 -31.24 -12.52 0.68
C GLY A 474 -30.42 -11.45 1.42
N GLU A 475 -30.21 -10.31 0.78
CA GLU A 475 -29.55 -9.14 1.37
C GLU A 475 -30.31 -7.84 1.07
N ILE A 476 -30.09 -6.83 1.90
CA ILE A 476 -30.49 -5.45 1.65
C ILE A 476 -29.28 -4.52 1.85
N THR A 477 -29.32 -3.36 1.21
CA THR A 477 -28.29 -2.32 1.37
C THR A 477 -28.40 -1.63 2.72
N GLY A 478 -27.32 -1.69 3.52
CA GLY A 478 -27.14 -0.89 4.74
C GLY A 478 -26.02 0.11 4.56
N ALA A 479 -26.26 1.40 4.83
CA ALA A 479 -25.26 2.45 4.78
C ALA A 479 -24.82 2.84 6.20
N ILE A 480 -23.52 2.75 6.47
CA ILE A 480 -22.89 3.26 7.69
C ILE A 480 -22.36 4.65 7.36
N VAL A 481 -22.80 5.67 8.06
CA VAL A 481 -22.56 7.07 7.73
C VAL A 481 -21.93 7.81 8.91
N SER A 482 -20.79 8.43 8.66
CA SER A 482 -20.15 9.38 9.55
C SER A 482 -20.43 10.81 9.08
N ILE A 483 -20.85 11.67 10.00
CA ILE A 483 -21.23 13.07 9.71
C ILE A 483 -20.04 13.99 10.00
N LYS A 484 -19.90 15.07 9.23
CA LYS A 484 -18.87 16.09 9.45
C LYS A 484 -18.98 16.73 10.82
N ASP A 485 -17.86 17.04 11.42
CA ASP A 485 -17.78 17.63 12.75
C ASP A 485 -18.57 18.95 12.81
N GLY A 486 -19.41 19.08 13.83
CA GLY A 486 -20.27 20.25 14.03
C GLY A 486 -21.55 20.27 13.19
N MET A 487 -21.80 19.27 12.34
CA MET A 487 -23.05 19.12 11.59
C MET A 487 -23.98 18.10 12.22
N THR A 488 -25.26 18.23 11.95
CA THR A 488 -26.29 17.25 12.29
C THR A 488 -27.01 16.80 11.02
N CYS A 489 -27.35 15.52 10.97
CA CYS A 489 -28.06 14.94 9.85
C CYS A 489 -29.04 13.88 10.33
N THR A 490 -30.22 13.81 9.73
CA THR A 490 -31.22 12.79 10.04
C THR A 490 -31.26 11.70 8.97
N GLU A 491 -31.88 10.58 9.29
CA GLU A 491 -32.08 9.49 8.33
C GLU A 491 -32.99 9.95 7.17
N GLU A 492 -34.00 10.79 7.45
CA GLU A 492 -34.90 11.33 6.45
C GLU A 492 -34.16 12.21 5.44
N GLU A 493 -33.24 13.08 5.88
CA GLU A 493 -32.44 13.91 4.98
C GLU A 493 -31.57 13.07 4.04
N ILE A 494 -30.96 12.00 4.55
CA ILE A 494 -30.17 11.07 3.71
C ILE A 494 -31.08 10.32 2.73
N ASN A 495 -32.23 9.83 3.22
CA ASN A 495 -33.19 9.14 2.36
C ASN A 495 -33.71 10.04 1.24
N GLU A 496 -33.98 11.33 1.53
CA GLU A 496 -34.39 12.32 0.53
C GLU A 496 -33.28 12.55 -0.50
N PHE A 497 -32.04 12.71 -0.08
CA PHE A 497 -30.89 12.82 -0.98
C PHE A 497 -30.77 11.59 -1.88
N CYS A 498 -30.94 10.39 -1.31
CA CYS A 498 -30.88 9.13 -2.03
C CYS A 498 -32.04 8.91 -3.03
N LEU A 499 -33.06 9.80 -3.07
CA LEU A 499 -34.09 9.74 -4.12
C LEU A 499 -33.51 9.94 -5.53
N GLY A 500 -32.34 10.56 -5.67
CA GLY A 500 -31.60 10.67 -6.92
C GLY A 500 -31.08 9.34 -7.49
N MET A 501 -31.07 8.26 -6.68
CA MET A 501 -30.67 6.92 -7.14
C MET A 501 -31.87 6.05 -7.53
N PRO A 502 -31.68 5.01 -8.40
CA PRO A 502 -32.66 3.98 -8.65
C PRO A 502 -33.12 3.31 -7.36
N ARG A 503 -34.41 3.02 -7.26
CA ARG A 503 -35.03 2.51 -6.01
C ARG A 503 -34.35 1.29 -5.42
N TYR A 504 -33.89 0.35 -6.22
CA TYR A 504 -33.27 -0.90 -5.77
C TYR A 504 -31.87 -0.70 -5.17
N LYS A 505 -31.18 0.39 -5.54
CA LYS A 505 -29.85 0.76 -5.02
C LYS A 505 -29.90 1.57 -3.72
N ARG A 506 -31.05 2.22 -3.41
CA ARG A 506 -31.15 3.07 -2.22
C ARG A 506 -30.91 2.29 -0.94
N PRO A 507 -30.10 2.79 0.00
CA PRO A 507 -29.94 2.17 1.31
C PRO A 507 -31.31 1.94 1.96
N ARG A 508 -31.54 0.73 2.45
CA ARG A 508 -32.76 0.39 3.20
C ARG A 508 -32.59 0.58 4.70
N LYS A 509 -31.35 0.68 5.14
CA LYS A 509 -31.01 1.00 6.54
C LYS A 509 -29.85 1.97 6.57
N ILE A 510 -29.98 3.03 7.36
CA ILE A 510 -28.93 4.01 7.61
C ILE A 510 -28.50 3.86 9.07
N ILE A 511 -27.19 3.78 9.30
CA ILE A 511 -26.57 3.60 10.61
C ILE A 511 -25.56 4.72 10.78
N PHE A 512 -25.80 5.62 11.73
CA PHE A 512 -24.85 6.67 12.06
C PHE A 512 -23.74 6.12 12.96
N ALA A 513 -22.54 5.98 12.41
CA ALA A 513 -21.34 5.49 13.12
C ALA A 513 -20.07 5.85 12.35
N ASP A 514 -18.93 5.74 13.02
CA ASP A 514 -17.63 5.87 12.38
C ASP A 514 -17.39 4.74 11.39
N VAL A 515 -16.78 5.08 10.25
CA VAL A 515 -16.38 4.12 9.21
C VAL A 515 -14.95 3.65 9.49
N PRO A 516 -14.75 2.39 9.91
CA PRO A 516 -13.42 1.87 10.22
C PRO A 516 -12.59 1.71 8.95
N ARG A 517 -11.34 2.15 9.03
CA ARG A 517 -10.36 2.02 7.95
C ARG A 517 -9.09 1.34 8.44
N ASN A 518 -8.52 0.51 7.58
CA ASN A 518 -7.24 -0.12 7.87
C ASN A 518 -6.06 0.86 7.69
N ALA A 519 -4.86 0.35 7.89
CA ALA A 519 -3.60 1.09 7.77
C ALA A 519 -3.36 1.80 6.43
N THR A 520 -3.95 1.27 5.37
CA THR A 520 -3.83 1.81 4.01
C THR A 520 -5.03 2.68 3.61
N GLY A 521 -5.88 3.05 4.59
CA GLY A 521 -7.07 3.87 4.37
C GLY A 521 -8.28 3.12 3.79
N LYS A 522 -8.20 1.79 3.57
CA LYS A 522 -9.32 1.00 3.02
C LYS A 522 -10.38 0.74 4.08
N ILE A 523 -11.65 0.85 3.71
CA ILE A 523 -12.80 0.52 4.57
C ILE A 523 -12.75 -0.95 5.00
N GLU A 524 -12.94 -1.21 6.28
CA GLU A 524 -12.98 -2.57 6.85
C GLU A 524 -14.41 -3.15 6.79
N LYS A 525 -14.96 -3.35 5.58
CA LYS A 525 -16.32 -3.88 5.38
C LYS A 525 -16.58 -5.23 6.11
N PRO A 526 -15.62 -6.17 6.22
CA PRO A 526 -15.84 -7.39 7.00
C PRO A 526 -16.13 -7.13 8.47
N ALA A 527 -15.47 -6.16 9.10
CA ALA A 527 -15.74 -5.78 10.49
C ALA A 527 -17.13 -5.17 10.65
N LEU A 528 -17.55 -4.34 9.67
CA LEU A 528 -18.89 -3.76 9.65
C LEU A 528 -19.98 -4.82 9.48
N ARG A 529 -19.80 -5.79 8.56
CA ARG A 529 -20.73 -6.92 8.39
C ARG A 529 -20.85 -7.76 9.66
N LYS A 530 -19.72 -8.05 10.31
CA LYS A 530 -19.72 -8.80 11.58
C LYS A 530 -20.48 -8.06 12.67
N LYS A 531 -20.30 -6.74 12.77
CA LYS A 531 -20.92 -5.91 13.80
C LYS A 531 -22.43 -5.73 13.56
N TYR A 532 -22.82 -5.34 12.37
CA TYR A 532 -24.20 -4.93 12.07
C TYR A 532 -25.07 -6.02 11.45
N GLY A 533 -24.45 -7.04 10.84
CA GLY A 533 -25.20 -8.17 10.25
C GLY A 533 -25.88 -9.04 11.32
N ALA A 534 -25.19 -9.32 12.44
CA ALA A 534 -25.77 -10.08 13.55
C ALA A 534 -26.90 -9.30 14.24
N ASP A 535 -26.69 -8.00 14.50
CA ASP A 535 -27.69 -7.15 15.14
C ASP A 535 -28.95 -7.02 14.29
N HIS A 536 -28.82 -6.98 12.97
CA HIS A 536 -29.96 -6.90 12.06
C HIS A 536 -30.80 -8.19 12.05
N LEU A 537 -30.16 -9.37 12.12
CA LEU A 537 -30.88 -10.65 12.24
C LEU A 537 -31.67 -10.76 13.54
N VAL A 538 -31.09 -10.29 14.65
CA VAL A 538 -31.78 -10.27 15.95
C VAL A 538 -32.99 -9.33 15.92
N ALA A 539 -32.86 -8.16 15.31
CA ALA A 539 -33.96 -7.21 15.16
C ALA A 539 -35.13 -7.82 14.35
N GLN A 540 -34.84 -8.48 13.23
CA GLN A 540 -35.87 -9.16 12.41
C GLN A 540 -36.57 -10.34 13.13
N GLN A 541 -35.87 -10.98 14.08
CA GLN A 541 -36.48 -12.05 14.90
C GLN A 541 -37.46 -11.50 15.94
N ASN A 542 -37.22 -10.27 16.43
CA ASN A 542 -38.08 -9.63 17.43
C ASN A 542 -39.30 -8.92 16.80
N GLU A 543 -39.32 -8.68 15.50
CA GLU A 543 -40.44 -8.08 14.76
C GLU A 543 -41.39 -9.14 14.13
N SER A 544 -41.06 -10.40 14.24
CA SER A 544 -41.86 -11.54 13.76
C SER A 544 -42.51 -12.29 14.90
#